data_00a1af2b58adeba1504c649d0d571154
#
_entry.id   00a1af2b58adeba1504c649d0d571154
#
_cell.length_a   1.000
_cell.length_b   1.000
_cell.length_c   1.000
_cell.angle_alpha   90.00
_cell.angle_beta   90.00
_cell.angle_gamma   90.00
#
_symmetry.space_group_name_H-M   'P 1'
#
loop_
_entity.id
_entity.type
_entity.pdbx_description
1 polymer ?
#
loop_
_entity_poly.entity_id
_entity_poly.type
_entity_poly.pdbx_seq_one_letter_code
_entity_poly.pdbx_strand_id
1 'polypeptide(L)'
;YMIHNNDFKYIGLDLFEKNDENKSEIIPDTHFSNPFKQIYFKYIKRQDPYTLEAVEDLLKKFKNNVHLIKGNSNLVLKKIDMSKIDFVFLDGGHAYETVKNDLECCLEVINSNGTILCDDYDLGAQAPQVKKAIDEFIQKYKLKCEISWNNRFAKIEKN
;
A
#
# COMPACT_ATOMS: atom_id res chain seq x y z
N TYR A 1 -1.78 -16.33 1.62
CA TYR A 1 -1.12 -16.71 0.37
C TYR A 1 0.35 -17.09 0.60
N MET A 2 1.13 -16.27 1.28
CA MET A 2 2.54 -16.55 1.61
C MET A 2 2.76 -17.85 2.42
N ILE A 3 1.75 -18.33 3.14
CA ILE A 3 1.85 -19.53 3.96
C ILE A 3 1.76 -20.81 3.09
N HIS A 4 1.10 -20.74 1.94
CA HIS A 4 0.74 -21.90 1.13
C HIS A 4 1.49 -22.01 -0.20
N ASN A 5 2.21 -20.96 -0.62
CA ASN A 5 2.91 -20.95 -1.90
C ASN A 5 4.29 -20.30 -1.75
N ASN A 6 5.34 -21.02 -2.17
CA ASN A 6 6.71 -20.52 -2.17
C ASN A 6 7.12 -19.86 -3.51
N ASP A 7 6.30 -19.99 -4.55
CA ASP A 7 6.55 -19.43 -5.89
C ASP A 7 5.97 -18.02 -6.04
N PHE A 8 6.25 -17.13 -5.09
CA PHE A 8 5.88 -15.74 -5.18
C PHE A 8 7.10 -14.84 -4.99
N LYS A 9 7.00 -13.63 -5.55
CA LYS A 9 7.88 -12.51 -5.20
C LYS A 9 7.00 -11.41 -4.65
N TYR A 10 7.43 -10.80 -3.57
CA TYR A 10 6.73 -9.70 -2.92
C TYR A 10 7.67 -8.49 -2.81
N ILE A 11 7.18 -7.34 -3.25
CA ILE A 11 7.83 -6.06 -3.05
C ILE A 11 6.91 -5.24 -2.14
N GLY A 12 7.41 -4.85 -0.98
CA GLY A 12 6.71 -3.96 -0.05
C GLY A 12 7.39 -2.61 -0.02
N LEU A 13 6.65 -1.55 -0.31
CA LEU A 13 7.13 -0.18 -0.21
C LEU A 13 6.31 0.56 0.84
N ASP A 14 6.99 1.13 1.81
CA ASP A 14 6.37 1.90 2.88
C ASP A 14 7.37 2.94 3.42
N LEU A 15 6.88 3.96 4.09
CA LEU A 15 7.72 4.94 4.79
C LEU A 15 8.45 4.31 5.98
N PHE A 16 7.87 3.31 6.60
CA PHE A 16 8.36 2.66 7.83
C PHE A 16 8.69 3.64 8.97
N GLU A 17 8.09 4.81 8.94
CA GLU A 17 8.23 5.88 9.95
C GLU A 17 6.96 6.73 9.96
N LYS A 18 6.67 7.32 11.11
CA LYS A 18 5.69 8.43 11.18
C LYS A 18 6.30 9.63 10.44
N ASN A 19 5.66 10.05 9.37
CA ASN A 19 6.13 11.19 8.60
C ASN A 19 5.59 12.49 9.22
N ASP A 20 6.35 13.12 10.10
CA ASP A 20 6.00 14.42 10.70
C ASP A 20 6.13 15.59 9.71
N GLU A 21 6.75 15.39 8.54
CA GLU A 21 7.09 16.46 7.60
C GLU A 21 5.98 16.77 6.56
N ASN A 22 5.05 15.86 6.30
CA ASN A 22 3.95 16.09 5.35
C ASN A 22 2.63 16.40 6.08
N LYS A 23 2.47 17.65 6.52
CA LYS A 23 1.23 18.16 7.13
C LYS A 23 -0.01 18.14 6.21
N SER A 24 0.12 17.73 4.96
CA SER A 24 -0.98 17.65 3.99
C SER A 24 -1.65 16.27 3.94
N GLU A 25 -1.04 15.23 4.47
CA GLU A 25 -1.63 13.89 4.56
C GLU A 25 -2.22 13.69 5.95
N ILE A 26 -3.52 13.37 5.99
CA ILE A 26 -4.18 12.95 7.23
C ILE A 26 -3.64 11.56 7.53
N ILE A 27 -2.58 11.49 8.36
CA ILE A 27 -2.08 10.22 8.86
C ILE A 27 -3.00 9.81 10.01
N PRO A 28 -3.71 8.69 9.90
CA PRO A 28 -4.51 8.19 11.02
C PRO A 28 -3.60 8.03 12.24
N ASP A 29 -3.98 8.62 13.36
CA ASP A 29 -3.26 8.45 14.60
C ASP A 29 -3.39 6.98 15.01
N THR A 30 -2.35 6.20 14.74
CA THR A 30 -2.34 4.76 14.97
C THR A 30 -2.28 4.47 16.45
N HIS A 31 -3.42 4.53 17.09
CA HIS A 31 -3.62 3.98 18.41
C HIS A 31 -3.82 2.47 18.28
N PHE A 32 -2.99 1.69 18.92
CA PHE A 32 -3.33 0.28 19.09
C PHE A 32 -4.68 0.18 19.79
N SER A 33 -5.68 -0.33 19.12
CA SER A 33 -7.00 -0.60 19.71
C SER A 33 -6.93 -1.57 20.89
N ASN A 34 -5.81 -2.27 21.07
CA ASN A 34 -5.54 -3.17 22.18
C ASN A 34 -4.35 -2.66 23.01
N PRO A 35 -4.57 -2.19 24.26
CA PRO A 35 -3.50 -1.67 25.14
C PRO A 35 -2.42 -2.72 25.47
N PHE A 36 -2.77 -4.01 25.46
CA PHE A 36 -1.79 -5.08 25.69
C PHE A 36 -0.76 -5.18 24.55
N LYS A 37 -1.15 -4.90 23.30
CA LYS A 37 -0.21 -4.83 22.17
C LYS A 37 0.78 -3.70 22.36
N GLN A 38 0.33 -2.53 22.83
CA GLN A 38 1.19 -1.38 23.10
C GLN A 38 2.22 -1.69 24.18
N ILE A 39 1.79 -2.31 25.29
CA ILE A 39 2.67 -2.75 26.39
C ILE A 39 3.67 -3.78 25.89
N TYR A 40 3.23 -4.78 25.11
CA TYR A 40 4.08 -5.82 24.55
C TYR A 40 5.20 -5.24 23.67
N PHE A 41 4.85 -4.38 22.72
CA PHE A 41 5.86 -3.77 21.84
C PHE A 41 6.77 -2.81 22.59
N LYS A 42 6.26 -2.00 23.51
CA LYS A 42 7.03 -1.00 24.25
C LYS A 42 7.98 -1.61 25.28
N TYR A 43 7.56 -2.64 26.03
CA TYR A 43 8.30 -3.14 27.17
C TYR A 43 8.96 -4.51 26.97
N ILE A 44 8.34 -5.39 26.16
CA ILE A 44 8.84 -6.74 25.92
C ILE A 44 9.70 -6.79 24.67
N LYS A 45 9.13 -6.39 23.52
CA LYS A 45 9.87 -6.36 22.25
C LYS A 45 10.85 -5.18 22.16
N ARG A 46 10.56 -4.06 22.85
CA ARG A 46 11.33 -2.81 22.79
C ARG A 46 11.59 -2.35 21.35
N GLN A 47 10.62 -2.53 20.48
CA GLN A 47 10.72 -2.27 19.06
C GLN A 47 9.39 -1.68 18.57
N ASP A 48 9.45 -0.62 17.79
CA ASP A 48 8.26 -0.10 17.10
C ASP A 48 7.89 -1.07 15.97
N PRO A 49 6.66 -1.63 15.96
CA PRO A 49 6.24 -2.59 14.94
C PRO A 49 6.13 -2.02 13.52
N TYR A 50 6.15 -0.70 13.38
CA TYR A 50 6.05 0.00 12.09
C TYR A 50 7.42 0.31 11.46
N THR A 51 8.52 -0.07 12.11
CA THR A 51 9.85 0.10 11.53
C THR A 51 10.18 -0.99 10.52
N LEU A 52 11.05 -0.67 9.55
CA LEU A 52 11.52 -1.62 8.56
C LEU A 52 12.09 -2.89 9.21
N GLU A 53 12.93 -2.73 10.24
CA GLU A 53 13.57 -3.84 10.95
C GLU A 53 12.53 -4.77 11.62
N ALA A 54 11.45 -4.20 12.16
CA ALA A 54 10.39 -4.99 12.78
C ALA A 54 9.64 -5.84 11.74
N VAL A 55 9.38 -5.28 10.57
CA VAL A 55 8.70 -5.98 9.47
C VAL A 55 9.64 -7.02 8.85
N GLU A 56 10.91 -6.73 8.68
CA GLU A 56 11.92 -7.70 8.23
C GLU A 56 12.02 -8.89 9.19
N ASP A 57 12.06 -8.66 10.50
CA ASP A 57 12.06 -9.75 11.50
C ASP A 57 10.78 -10.60 11.43
N LEU A 58 9.63 -9.96 11.24
CA LEU A 58 8.35 -10.65 11.07
C LEU A 58 8.35 -11.55 9.83
N LEU A 59 8.92 -11.07 8.73
CA LEU A 59 8.92 -11.73 7.42
C LEU A 59 10.19 -12.56 7.16
N LYS A 60 11.07 -12.72 8.14
CA LYS A 60 12.37 -13.41 7.97
C LYS A 60 12.30 -14.81 7.38
N LYS A 61 11.18 -15.54 7.60
CA LYS A 61 10.95 -16.85 7.00
C LYS A 61 10.81 -16.80 5.48
N PHE A 62 10.48 -15.64 4.92
CA PHE A 62 10.23 -15.41 3.52
C PHE A 62 11.29 -14.51 2.86
N LYS A 63 12.45 -14.30 3.52
CA LYS A 63 13.48 -13.35 3.09
C LYS A 63 13.95 -13.49 1.65
N ASN A 64 13.87 -14.70 1.08
CA ASN A 64 14.27 -14.95 -0.32
C ASN A 64 13.19 -14.52 -1.33
N ASN A 65 11.96 -14.29 -0.87
CA ASN A 65 10.80 -13.98 -1.69
C ASN A 65 10.29 -12.57 -1.45
N VAL A 66 10.73 -11.92 -0.36
CA VAL A 66 10.25 -10.61 0.09
C VAL A 66 11.36 -9.59 -0.03
N HIS A 67 11.07 -8.49 -0.71
CA HIS A 67 11.95 -7.33 -0.81
C HIS A 67 11.22 -6.11 -0.23
N LEU A 68 11.72 -5.56 0.86
CA LEU A 68 11.15 -4.38 1.51
C LEU A 68 11.97 -3.14 1.14
N ILE A 69 11.28 -2.07 0.81
CA ILE A 69 11.86 -0.80 0.39
C ILE A 69 11.30 0.30 1.26
N LYS A 70 12.17 0.99 1.98
CA LYS A 70 11.81 2.18 2.74
C LYS A 70 11.85 3.40 1.86
N GLY A 71 10.75 4.16 1.79
CA GLY A 71 10.74 5.42 1.07
C GLY A 71 9.35 5.94 0.74
N ASN A 72 9.33 7.20 0.30
CA ASN A 72 8.11 7.85 -0.18
C ASN A 72 7.79 7.34 -1.60
N SER A 73 6.58 6.84 -1.83
CA SER A 73 6.13 6.28 -3.11
C SER A 73 6.35 7.25 -4.27
N ASN A 74 6.04 8.54 -4.09
CA ASN A 74 6.24 9.58 -5.11
C ASN A 74 7.68 9.69 -5.62
N LEU A 75 8.68 9.30 -4.81
CA LEU A 75 10.11 9.40 -5.13
C LEU A 75 10.72 8.08 -5.58
N VAL A 76 10.17 6.98 -5.07
CA VAL A 76 10.80 5.66 -5.15
C VAL A 76 10.20 4.78 -6.23
N LEU A 77 8.88 4.79 -6.41
CA LEU A 77 8.18 3.91 -7.36
C LEU A 77 8.79 3.97 -8.78
N LYS A 78 9.09 5.16 -9.27
CA LYS A 78 9.68 5.36 -10.62
C LYS A 78 11.10 4.81 -10.79
N LYS A 79 11.77 4.43 -9.68
CA LYS A 79 13.16 3.97 -9.68
C LYS A 79 13.29 2.46 -9.44
N ILE A 80 12.20 1.81 -9.04
CA ILE A 80 12.19 0.39 -8.76
C ILE A 80 11.94 -0.38 -10.04
N ASP A 81 12.76 -1.40 -10.30
CA ASP A 81 12.44 -2.38 -11.32
C ASP A 81 11.29 -3.27 -10.84
N MET A 82 10.10 -2.93 -11.26
CA MET A 82 8.86 -3.66 -10.96
C MET A 82 8.36 -4.45 -12.17
N SER A 83 9.25 -4.86 -13.07
CA SER A 83 8.86 -5.65 -14.25
C SER A 83 8.11 -6.92 -13.82
N LYS A 84 7.00 -7.22 -14.48
CA LYS A 84 6.20 -8.44 -14.28
C LYS A 84 5.47 -8.53 -12.95
N ILE A 85 4.76 -7.49 -12.57
CA ILE A 85 3.84 -7.49 -11.43
C ILE A 85 2.47 -8.00 -11.87
N ASP A 86 1.92 -9.00 -11.20
CA ASP A 86 0.59 -9.53 -11.48
C ASP A 86 -0.49 -8.93 -10.58
N PHE A 87 -0.10 -8.50 -9.38
CA PHE A 87 -1.01 -7.98 -8.38
C PHE A 87 -0.36 -6.84 -7.59
N VAL A 88 -1.08 -5.74 -7.45
CA VAL A 88 -0.70 -4.61 -6.59
C VAL A 88 -1.78 -4.41 -5.54
N PHE A 89 -1.39 -4.28 -4.27
CA PHE A 89 -2.23 -3.76 -3.21
C PHE A 89 -1.78 -2.34 -2.88
N LEU A 90 -2.65 -1.38 -3.10
CA LEU A 90 -2.39 0.04 -2.91
C LEU A 90 -3.13 0.51 -1.65
N ASP A 91 -2.36 0.76 -0.59
CA ASP A 91 -2.83 1.23 0.71
C ASP A 91 -1.82 2.29 1.21
N GLY A 92 -1.73 3.38 0.44
CA GLY A 92 -0.75 4.43 0.63
C GLY A 92 -1.34 5.73 1.17
N GLY A 93 -0.70 6.86 0.83
CA GLY A 93 -1.18 8.18 1.22
C GLY A 93 -2.52 8.55 0.57
N HIS A 94 -3.32 9.38 1.26
CA HIS A 94 -4.68 9.74 0.82
C HIS A 94 -4.75 11.05 0.02
N ALA A 95 -3.62 11.71 -0.21
CA ALA A 95 -3.59 12.93 -1.04
C ALA A 95 -3.83 12.58 -2.52
N TYR A 96 -4.64 13.39 -3.20
CA TYR A 96 -5.00 13.17 -4.60
C TYR A 96 -3.79 12.91 -5.51
N GLU A 97 -2.75 13.74 -5.40
CA GLU A 97 -1.55 13.61 -6.25
C GLU A 97 -0.74 12.34 -5.93
N THR A 98 -0.72 11.91 -4.64
CA THR A 98 -0.06 10.67 -4.24
C THR A 98 -0.77 9.47 -4.84
N VAL A 99 -2.09 9.36 -4.64
CA VAL A 99 -2.90 8.26 -5.18
C VAL A 99 -2.80 8.19 -6.71
N LYS A 100 -2.90 9.34 -7.38
CA LYS A 100 -2.78 9.42 -8.84
C LYS A 100 -1.41 8.97 -9.34
N ASN A 101 -0.33 9.46 -8.72
CA ASN A 101 1.03 9.05 -9.08
C ASN A 101 1.25 7.56 -8.87
N ASP A 102 0.79 7.02 -7.75
CA ASP A 102 0.95 5.60 -7.43
C ASP A 102 0.18 4.73 -8.43
N LEU A 103 -1.04 5.10 -8.78
CA LEU A 103 -1.84 4.40 -9.78
C LEU A 103 -1.18 4.43 -11.17
N GLU A 104 -0.66 5.58 -11.60
CA GLU A 104 0.02 5.71 -12.89
C GLU A 104 1.29 4.85 -12.93
N CYS A 105 2.12 4.88 -11.90
CA CYS A 105 3.30 4.02 -11.79
C CYS A 105 2.94 2.53 -11.79
N CYS A 106 1.89 2.14 -11.06
CA CYS A 106 1.44 0.75 -11.01
C CYS A 106 0.91 0.28 -12.38
N LEU A 107 0.18 1.14 -13.10
CA LEU A 107 -0.34 0.79 -14.43
C LEU A 107 0.77 0.54 -15.44
N GLU A 108 1.89 1.26 -15.35
CA GLU A 108 3.04 1.07 -16.24
C GLU A 108 3.69 -0.31 -16.08
N VAL A 109 3.77 -0.81 -14.84
CA VAL A 109 4.54 -2.02 -14.49
C VAL A 109 3.70 -3.28 -14.37
N ILE A 110 2.39 -3.16 -14.19
CA ILE A 110 1.51 -4.31 -14.04
C ILE A 110 1.32 -5.04 -15.38
N ASN A 111 1.34 -6.37 -15.33
CA ASN A 111 1.12 -7.22 -16.50
C ASN A 111 -0.28 -7.04 -17.10
N SER A 112 -0.45 -7.44 -18.36
CA SER A 112 -1.77 -7.63 -18.96
C SER A 112 -2.57 -8.65 -18.14
N ASN A 113 -3.83 -8.38 -17.86
CA ASN A 113 -4.70 -9.10 -16.94
C ASN A 113 -4.27 -9.03 -15.45
N GLY A 114 -3.31 -8.17 -15.12
CA GLY A 114 -2.94 -7.92 -13.71
C GLY A 114 -4.00 -7.07 -13.00
N THR A 115 -3.98 -7.12 -11.68
CA THR A 115 -4.97 -6.48 -10.82
C THR A 115 -4.32 -5.46 -9.90
N ILE A 116 -4.89 -4.25 -9.83
CA ILE A 116 -4.59 -3.26 -8.79
C ILE A 116 -5.79 -3.23 -7.83
N LEU A 117 -5.57 -3.54 -6.57
CA LEU A 117 -6.55 -3.45 -5.50
C LEU A 117 -6.23 -2.24 -4.64
N CYS A 118 -7.09 -1.22 -4.67
CA CYS A 118 -6.94 -0.01 -3.87
C CYS A 118 -7.77 -0.13 -2.60
N ASP A 119 -7.18 0.13 -1.43
CA ASP A 119 -7.90 0.30 -0.16
C ASP A 119 -8.45 1.72 -0.05
N ASP A 120 -9.32 1.93 0.91
CA ASP A 120 -9.88 3.22 1.32
C ASP A 120 -10.59 4.02 0.19
N TYR A 121 -11.15 3.30 -0.80
CA TYR A 121 -11.77 3.91 -1.98
C TYR A 121 -12.82 4.97 -1.62
N ASP A 122 -13.73 4.68 -0.70
CA ASP A 122 -14.76 5.62 -0.28
C ASP A 122 -14.94 5.63 1.25
N LEU A 123 -14.04 6.31 1.95
CA LEU A 123 -14.15 6.58 3.39
C LEU A 123 -14.93 7.88 3.68
N GLY A 124 -15.65 8.42 2.70
CA GLY A 124 -16.42 9.65 2.85
C GLY A 124 -15.54 10.84 3.21
N ALA A 125 -15.88 11.55 4.29
CA ALA A 125 -15.17 12.75 4.72
C ALA A 125 -13.72 12.50 5.19
N GLN A 126 -13.33 11.25 5.46
CA GLN A 126 -11.99 10.93 5.96
C GLN A 126 -10.94 10.92 4.84
N ALA A 127 -11.31 10.46 3.64
CA ALA A 127 -10.40 10.41 2.50
C ALA A 127 -11.09 10.73 1.16
N PRO A 128 -11.71 11.92 0.99
CA PRO A 128 -12.49 12.25 -0.21
C PRO A 128 -11.66 12.31 -1.48
N GLN A 129 -10.36 12.52 -1.35
CA GLN A 129 -9.45 12.65 -2.49
C GLN A 129 -9.08 11.32 -3.11
N VAL A 130 -9.10 10.22 -2.33
CA VAL A 130 -8.81 8.86 -2.82
C VAL A 130 -9.80 8.45 -3.89
N LYS A 131 -11.10 8.52 -3.56
CA LYS A 131 -12.17 8.22 -4.50
C LYS A 131 -12.06 9.03 -5.78
N LYS A 132 -11.87 10.34 -5.65
CA LYS A 132 -11.73 11.23 -6.80
C LYS A 132 -10.59 10.82 -7.72
N ALA A 133 -9.41 10.54 -7.15
CA ALA A 133 -8.23 10.16 -7.93
C ALA A 133 -8.46 8.82 -8.66
N ILE A 134 -9.07 7.83 -7.99
CA ILE A 134 -9.36 6.53 -8.58
C ILE A 134 -10.40 6.64 -9.70
N ASP A 135 -11.50 7.37 -9.49
CA ASP A 135 -12.56 7.55 -10.48
C ASP A 135 -12.02 8.23 -11.75
N GLU A 136 -11.26 9.30 -11.61
CA GLU A 136 -10.62 9.99 -12.74
C GLU A 136 -9.61 9.10 -13.48
N PHE A 137 -8.84 8.30 -12.74
CA PHE A 137 -7.89 7.35 -13.33
C PHE A 137 -8.59 6.27 -14.16
N ILE A 138 -9.63 5.65 -13.62
CA ILE A 138 -10.43 4.64 -14.33
C ILE A 138 -11.04 5.22 -15.62
N GLN A 139 -11.58 6.43 -15.54
CA GLN A 139 -12.16 7.11 -16.68
C GLN A 139 -11.10 7.45 -17.75
N LYS A 140 -9.94 7.96 -17.33
CA LYS A 140 -8.82 8.34 -18.22
C LYS A 140 -8.32 7.16 -19.03
N TYR A 141 -8.12 6.02 -18.40
CA TYR A 141 -7.54 4.82 -19.02
C TYR A 141 -8.58 3.81 -19.48
N LYS A 142 -9.87 4.08 -19.28
CA LYS A 142 -11.01 3.20 -19.66
C LYS A 142 -10.86 1.78 -19.09
N LEU A 143 -10.46 1.70 -17.83
CA LEU A 143 -10.19 0.44 -17.15
C LEU A 143 -11.48 -0.14 -16.57
N LYS A 144 -11.52 -1.48 -16.44
CA LYS A 144 -12.58 -2.16 -15.71
C LYS A 144 -12.34 -2.02 -14.22
N CYS A 145 -13.39 -1.65 -13.48
CA CYS A 145 -13.32 -1.53 -12.02
C CYS A 145 -14.53 -2.19 -11.36
N GLU A 146 -14.27 -2.89 -10.28
CA GLU A 146 -15.26 -3.48 -9.39
C GLU A 146 -15.10 -2.91 -7.98
N ILE A 147 -16.19 -2.39 -7.41
CA ILE A 147 -16.20 -1.86 -6.04
C ILE A 147 -16.78 -2.92 -5.11
N SER A 148 -16.12 -3.15 -3.98
CA SER A 148 -16.50 -4.19 -3.01
C SER A 148 -16.37 -3.74 -1.55
N TRP A 149 -16.91 -4.56 -0.63
CA TRP A 149 -16.85 -4.37 0.82
C TRP A 149 -17.33 -2.99 1.29
N ASN A 150 -18.61 -2.69 1.03
CA ASN A 150 -19.22 -1.41 1.41
C ASN A 150 -18.43 -0.19 0.90
N ASN A 151 -18.00 -0.25 -0.35
CA ASN A 151 -17.21 0.78 -1.04
C ASN A 151 -15.79 0.98 -0.48
N ARG A 152 -15.27 0.04 0.29
CA ARG A 152 -13.91 0.15 0.81
C ARG A 152 -12.85 -0.12 -0.24
N PHE A 153 -13.05 -1.12 -1.09
CA PHE A 153 -12.04 -1.54 -2.08
C PHE A 153 -12.47 -1.23 -3.50
N ALA A 154 -11.53 -0.71 -4.29
CA ALA A 154 -11.64 -0.62 -5.75
C ALA A 154 -10.66 -1.60 -6.40
N LYS A 155 -11.18 -2.63 -7.09
CA LYS A 155 -10.42 -3.60 -7.87
C LYS A 155 -10.37 -3.15 -9.32
N ILE A 156 -9.20 -2.82 -9.82
CA ILE A 156 -8.95 -2.35 -11.18
C ILE A 156 -8.22 -3.44 -11.95
N GLU A 157 -8.71 -3.79 -13.14
CA GLU A 157 -8.10 -4.79 -14.02
C GLU A 157 -7.53 -4.11 -15.25
N LYS A 158 -6.25 -4.45 -15.58
CA LYS A 158 -5.61 -4.03 -16.83
C LYS A 158 -6.01 -5.03 -17.91
N ASN A 159 -6.63 -4.52 -18.97
CA ASN A 159 -7.02 -5.32 -20.15
C ASN A 159 -5.79 -5.64 -21.01
#